data_97d3fe94a7f4e125fc3245e72dacf0a1
#
_entry.id   97d3fe94a7f4e125fc3245e72dacf0a1
#
_cell.length_a   1.000
_cell.length_b   1.000
_cell.length_c   1.000
_cell.angle_alpha   90.00
_cell.angle_beta   90.00
_cell.angle_gamma   90.00
#
_symmetry.space_group_name_H-M   'P 1'
#
loop_
_entity.id
_entity.type
_entity.pdbx_description
1 polymer ?
#
loop_
_entity_poly.entity_id
_entity_poly.type
_entity_poly.pdbx_seq_one_letter_code
_entity_poly.pdbx_strand_id
1 'polypeptide(L)'
;MKKKVLVIGANGFTGRRILNDLSRNDEYIVTGCSLHDDIAPDSGNYRFISADICQMGEQSALFREVRPNIVINTSALSVPDYCEAHREEADSINVNAVGQLAFRCEASAARFIHLSTDFVFNGDTGQLYTEEDTPDPVNYYGATKLKGEKRVAELCSNYAIARVVVVYGAALPGQHGNILQLVANRLRNNEEIRVVSDQWRTPTYVGDV
;
A
#
# COMPACT_ATOMS: atom_id res chain seq x y z
N MET A 1 21.04 -14.99 10.72
CA MET A 1 19.86 -15.60 10.10
C MET A 1 19.21 -14.54 9.23
N LYS A 2 18.88 -14.83 7.95
CA LYS A 2 18.19 -13.86 7.07
C LYS A 2 16.80 -13.55 7.62
N LYS A 3 16.33 -12.28 7.53
CA LYS A 3 14.98 -11.90 7.93
C LYS A 3 13.98 -12.25 6.82
N LYS A 4 12.86 -12.83 7.19
CA LYS A 4 11.76 -13.12 6.27
C LYS A 4 10.84 -11.91 6.16
N VAL A 5 10.67 -11.40 4.92
CA VAL A 5 9.82 -10.25 4.63
C VAL A 5 8.65 -10.70 3.75
N LEU A 6 7.45 -10.34 4.17
CA LEU A 6 6.21 -10.54 3.40
C LEU A 6 5.74 -9.18 2.88
N VAL A 7 5.69 -9.03 1.55
CA VAL A 7 5.15 -7.82 0.89
C VAL A 7 3.75 -8.12 0.37
N ILE A 8 2.74 -7.50 0.96
CA ILE A 8 1.34 -7.63 0.56
C ILE A 8 0.97 -6.50 -0.39
N GLY A 9 0.21 -6.81 -1.45
CA GLY A 9 -0.03 -5.91 -2.57
C GLY A 9 1.11 -5.89 -3.58
N ALA A 10 1.87 -6.98 -3.67
CA ALA A 10 3.11 -7.10 -4.45
C ALA A 10 2.94 -6.93 -5.97
N ASN A 11 1.74 -7.06 -6.52
CA ASN A 11 1.44 -6.70 -7.92
C ASN A 11 1.16 -5.21 -8.12
N GLY A 12 0.86 -4.49 -7.04
CA GLY A 12 0.64 -3.04 -7.10
C GLY A 12 1.92 -2.27 -7.43
N PHE A 13 1.76 -1.01 -7.82
CA PHE A 13 2.87 -0.14 -8.25
C PHE A 13 3.99 -0.03 -7.19
N THR A 14 3.62 0.34 -5.96
CA THR A 14 4.59 0.49 -4.86
C THR A 14 5.07 -0.86 -4.34
N GLY A 15 4.14 -1.82 -4.16
CA GLY A 15 4.49 -3.16 -3.66
C GLY A 15 5.47 -3.90 -4.53
N ARG A 16 5.35 -3.79 -5.85
CA ARG A 16 6.30 -4.38 -6.81
C ARG A 16 7.69 -3.78 -6.69
N ARG A 17 7.76 -2.47 -6.53
CA ARG A 17 9.06 -1.81 -6.37
C ARG A 17 9.75 -2.28 -5.09
N ILE A 18 9.05 -2.29 -3.97
CA ILE A 18 9.55 -2.79 -2.68
C ILE A 18 9.99 -4.26 -2.80
N LEU A 19 9.15 -5.12 -3.41
CA LEU A 19 9.47 -6.53 -3.62
C LEU A 19 10.79 -6.71 -4.38
N ASN A 20 10.95 -6.00 -5.48
CA ASN A 20 12.14 -6.09 -6.32
C ASN A 20 13.40 -5.56 -5.62
N ASP A 21 13.30 -4.45 -4.91
CA ASP A 21 14.47 -3.87 -4.24
C ASP A 21 14.91 -4.73 -3.05
N LEU A 22 13.98 -5.22 -2.24
CA LEU A 22 14.29 -6.13 -1.14
C LEU A 22 14.83 -7.48 -1.62
N SER A 23 14.38 -7.98 -2.78
CA SER A 23 14.82 -9.26 -3.33
C SER A 23 16.29 -9.26 -3.80
N ARG A 24 16.88 -8.07 -3.98
CA ARG A 24 18.30 -7.88 -4.33
C ARG A 24 19.21 -7.84 -3.10
N ASN A 25 18.64 -7.76 -1.91
CA ASN A 25 19.42 -7.70 -0.67
C ASN A 25 19.48 -9.10 -0.03
N ASP A 26 20.69 -9.62 0.08
CA ASP A 26 20.96 -10.96 0.62
C ASP A 26 20.64 -11.13 2.11
N GLU A 27 20.32 -10.06 2.83
CA GLU A 27 19.88 -10.12 4.23
C GLU A 27 18.43 -10.60 4.39
N TYR A 28 17.65 -10.59 3.29
CA TYR A 28 16.23 -10.92 3.31
C TYR A 28 15.90 -12.21 2.54
N ILE A 29 14.85 -12.89 2.99
CA ILE A 29 14.09 -13.89 2.24
C ILE A 29 12.76 -13.25 1.98
N VAL A 30 12.48 -12.89 0.73
CA VAL A 30 11.32 -12.08 0.37
C VAL A 30 10.22 -12.94 -0.22
N THR A 31 8.99 -12.72 0.24
CA THR A 31 7.78 -13.29 -0.34
C THR A 31 6.83 -12.17 -0.72
N GLY A 32 6.42 -12.13 -1.98
CA GLY A 32 5.33 -11.28 -2.46
C GLY A 32 3.99 -11.97 -2.31
N CYS A 33 2.94 -11.20 -2.03
CA CYS A 33 1.56 -11.66 -1.99
C CYS A 33 0.62 -10.67 -2.68
N SER A 34 -0.29 -11.16 -3.49
CA SER A 34 -1.41 -10.42 -4.07
C SER A 34 -2.59 -11.34 -4.33
N LEU A 35 -3.76 -10.77 -4.65
CA LEU A 35 -4.97 -11.52 -4.99
C LEU A 35 -4.76 -12.44 -6.21
N HIS A 36 -4.01 -11.97 -7.20
CA HIS A 36 -3.75 -12.69 -8.46
C HIS A 36 -2.28 -13.12 -8.55
N ASP A 37 -2.00 -13.99 -9.50
CA ASP A 37 -0.66 -14.51 -9.78
C ASP A 37 0.34 -13.38 -10.10
N ASP A 38 1.61 -13.69 -9.96
CA ASP A 38 2.70 -12.75 -10.19
C ASP A 38 2.70 -12.22 -11.63
N ILE A 39 2.59 -10.89 -11.78
CA ILE A 39 2.60 -10.21 -13.09
C ILE A 39 4.00 -10.09 -13.72
N ALA A 40 5.06 -10.40 -12.97
CA ALA A 40 6.44 -10.31 -13.44
C ALA A 40 7.34 -11.33 -12.71
N PRO A 41 7.12 -12.66 -12.91
CA PRO A 41 7.74 -13.71 -12.12
C PRO A 41 9.28 -13.74 -12.23
N ASP A 42 9.85 -13.26 -13.32
CA ASP A 42 11.30 -13.27 -13.57
C ASP A 42 12.00 -11.97 -13.13
N SER A 43 11.33 -11.11 -12.37
CA SER A 43 11.85 -9.76 -12.04
C SER A 43 12.79 -9.73 -10.83
N GLY A 44 12.96 -10.82 -10.07
CA GLY A 44 13.80 -10.85 -8.88
C GLY A 44 13.88 -12.22 -8.20
N ASN A 45 14.72 -12.29 -7.17
CA ASN A 45 14.90 -13.50 -6.36
C ASN A 45 13.95 -13.47 -5.14
N TYR A 46 12.69 -13.78 -5.37
CA TYR A 46 11.66 -13.85 -4.34
C TYR A 46 10.71 -15.03 -4.59
N ARG A 47 9.92 -15.38 -3.60
CA ARG A 47 8.78 -16.26 -3.72
C ARG A 47 7.51 -15.44 -3.87
N PHE A 48 6.51 -15.96 -4.58
CA PHE A 48 5.20 -15.33 -4.71
C PHE A 48 4.07 -16.29 -4.30
N ILE A 49 3.05 -15.75 -3.63
CA ILE A 49 1.87 -16.49 -3.18
C ILE A 49 0.64 -15.67 -3.54
N SER A 50 -0.28 -16.27 -4.29
CA SER A 50 -1.60 -15.69 -4.55
C SER A 50 -2.51 -15.94 -3.35
N ALA A 51 -3.05 -14.88 -2.75
CA ALA A 51 -3.98 -14.99 -1.64
C ALA A 51 -4.86 -13.74 -1.53
N ASP A 52 -6.14 -13.95 -1.17
CA ASP A 52 -7.07 -12.89 -0.80
C ASP A 52 -6.92 -12.54 0.67
N ILE A 53 -6.38 -11.35 0.93
CA ILE A 53 -6.21 -10.86 2.31
C ILE A 53 -7.53 -10.53 3.02
N CYS A 54 -8.65 -10.46 2.31
CA CYS A 54 -9.97 -10.33 2.93
C CYS A 54 -10.48 -11.66 3.50
N GLN A 55 -9.86 -12.79 3.14
CA GLN A 55 -10.22 -14.12 3.64
C GLN A 55 -9.33 -14.51 4.82
N MET A 56 -9.92 -14.60 6.01
CA MET A 56 -9.20 -14.95 7.25
C MET A 56 -8.42 -16.27 7.16
N GLY A 57 -8.97 -17.25 6.46
CA GLY A 57 -8.34 -18.55 6.23
C GLY A 57 -7.06 -18.44 5.41
N GLU A 58 -7.10 -17.66 4.33
CA GLU A 58 -5.97 -17.45 3.44
C GLU A 58 -4.87 -16.62 4.11
N GLN A 59 -5.22 -15.56 4.85
CA GLN A 59 -4.24 -14.86 5.69
C GLN A 59 -3.57 -15.82 6.69
N SER A 60 -4.35 -16.70 7.36
CA SER A 60 -3.79 -17.67 8.30
C SER A 60 -2.82 -18.63 7.63
N ALA A 61 -3.16 -19.14 6.45
CA ALA A 61 -2.31 -20.03 5.68
C ALA A 61 -1.01 -19.31 5.27
N LEU A 62 -1.12 -18.08 4.77
CA LEU A 62 0.01 -17.24 4.36
C LEU A 62 1.01 -17.03 5.52
N PHE A 63 0.53 -16.64 6.70
CA PHE A 63 1.39 -16.42 7.87
C PHE A 63 2.04 -17.72 8.38
N ARG A 64 1.33 -18.85 8.39
CA ARG A 64 1.89 -20.15 8.76
C ARG A 64 3.00 -20.60 7.82
N GLU A 65 2.82 -20.34 6.54
CA GLU A 65 3.75 -20.75 5.48
C GLU A 65 5.00 -19.88 5.47
N VAL A 66 4.83 -18.55 5.45
CA VAL A 66 5.94 -17.59 5.34
C VAL A 66 6.66 -17.44 6.68
N ARG A 67 5.94 -17.39 7.79
CA ARG A 67 6.46 -17.05 9.14
C ARG A 67 7.29 -15.77 9.10
N PRO A 68 6.69 -14.64 8.70
CA PRO A 68 7.43 -13.41 8.46
C PRO A 68 8.00 -12.82 9.75
N ASN A 69 9.17 -12.16 9.65
CA ASN A 69 9.70 -11.27 10.68
C ASN A 69 9.22 -9.83 10.46
N ILE A 70 8.95 -9.49 9.19
CA ILE A 70 8.47 -8.17 8.76
C ILE A 70 7.35 -8.37 7.76
N VAL A 71 6.26 -7.63 7.91
CA VAL A 71 5.16 -7.56 6.94
C VAL A 71 5.04 -6.13 6.45
N ILE A 72 5.08 -5.94 5.14
CA ILE A 72 4.89 -4.63 4.49
C ILE A 72 3.58 -4.69 3.72
N ASN A 73 2.58 -3.94 4.17
CA ASN A 73 1.28 -3.89 3.53
C ASN A 73 1.14 -2.65 2.64
N THR A 74 1.12 -2.88 1.34
CA THR A 74 0.88 -1.86 0.31
C THR A 74 -0.48 -2.03 -0.36
N SER A 75 -1.27 -3.04 0.04
CA SER A 75 -2.59 -3.28 -0.54
C SER A 75 -3.60 -2.24 -0.07
N ALA A 76 -4.38 -1.75 -0.98
CA ALA A 76 -5.51 -0.87 -0.69
C ALA A 76 -6.47 -0.81 -1.88
N LEU A 77 -7.74 -0.56 -1.61
CA LEU A 77 -8.65 0.02 -2.58
C LEU A 77 -8.38 1.52 -2.59
N SER A 78 -7.72 2.04 -3.63
CA SER A 78 -7.06 3.36 -3.63
C SER A 78 -7.67 4.39 -4.58
N VAL A 79 -8.81 4.09 -5.20
CA VAL A 79 -9.53 5.02 -6.08
C VAL A 79 -10.62 5.72 -5.28
N PRO A 80 -10.50 7.04 -4.97
CA PRO A 80 -11.43 7.73 -4.08
C PRO A 80 -12.90 7.65 -4.52
N ASP A 81 -13.19 7.92 -5.79
CA ASP A 81 -14.56 7.87 -6.32
C ASP A 81 -15.17 6.46 -6.25
N TYR A 82 -14.34 5.44 -6.48
CA TYR A 82 -14.79 4.06 -6.34
C TYR A 82 -15.08 3.71 -4.87
N CYS A 83 -14.25 4.16 -3.93
CA CYS A 83 -14.49 3.97 -2.50
C CYS A 83 -15.79 4.64 -2.03
N GLU A 84 -16.17 5.80 -2.58
CA GLU A 84 -17.44 6.45 -2.28
C GLU A 84 -18.64 5.59 -2.72
N ALA A 85 -18.55 4.97 -3.89
CA ALA A 85 -19.62 4.14 -4.45
C ALA A 85 -19.66 2.72 -3.85
N HIS A 86 -18.52 2.20 -3.33
CA HIS A 86 -18.36 0.81 -2.87
C HIS A 86 -17.80 0.77 -1.44
N ARG A 87 -18.50 1.39 -0.51
CA ARG A 87 -18.03 1.60 0.88
C ARG A 87 -17.76 0.31 1.64
N GLU A 88 -18.59 -0.70 1.48
CA GLU A 88 -18.40 -2.01 2.13
C GLU A 88 -17.12 -2.71 1.66
N GLU A 89 -16.83 -2.66 0.36
CA GLU A 89 -15.60 -3.21 -0.20
C GLU A 89 -14.37 -2.43 0.28
N ALA A 90 -14.47 -1.09 0.32
CA ALA A 90 -13.41 -0.24 0.84
C ALA A 90 -13.12 -0.51 2.32
N ASP A 91 -14.14 -0.65 3.17
CA ASP A 91 -13.98 -1.03 4.57
C ASP A 91 -13.42 -2.46 4.71
N SER A 92 -13.83 -3.40 3.87
CA SER A 92 -13.30 -4.77 3.89
C SER A 92 -11.79 -4.80 3.66
N ILE A 93 -11.31 -4.11 2.63
CA ILE A 93 -9.90 -4.12 2.24
C ILE A 93 -9.07 -3.18 3.12
N ASN A 94 -9.50 -1.91 3.27
CA ASN A 94 -8.67 -0.87 3.89
C ASN A 94 -8.75 -0.86 5.43
N VAL A 95 -9.77 -1.50 6.01
CA VAL A 95 -9.97 -1.50 7.47
C VAL A 95 -9.91 -2.92 8.04
N ASN A 96 -10.79 -3.81 7.59
CA ASN A 96 -10.96 -5.12 8.22
C ASN A 96 -9.76 -6.03 7.94
N ALA A 97 -9.35 -6.14 6.68
CA ALA A 97 -8.18 -6.94 6.30
C ALA A 97 -6.90 -6.39 6.95
N VAL A 98 -6.73 -5.06 6.99
CA VAL A 98 -5.59 -4.40 7.66
C VAL A 98 -5.57 -4.71 9.15
N GLY A 99 -6.71 -4.62 9.85
CA GLY A 99 -6.81 -4.98 11.27
C GLY A 99 -6.46 -6.45 11.53
N GLN A 100 -6.88 -7.37 10.66
CA GLN A 100 -6.52 -8.79 10.77
C GLN A 100 -5.02 -9.01 10.55
N LEU A 101 -4.40 -8.32 9.58
CA LEU A 101 -2.96 -8.39 9.37
C LEU A 101 -2.19 -7.87 10.58
N ALA A 102 -2.62 -6.75 11.17
CA ALA A 102 -2.01 -6.18 12.38
C ALA A 102 -2.08 -7.17 13.56
N PHE A 103 -3.26 -7.78 13.80
CA PHE A 103 -3.43 -8.80 14.83
C PHE A 103 -2.50 -10.01 14.63
N ARG A 104 -2.32 -10.47 13.36
CA ARG A 104 -1.41 -11.58 13.06
C ARG A 104 0.04 -11.22 13.25
N CYS A 105 0.43 -9.99 12.93
CA CYS A 105 1.77 -9.49 13.17
C CYS A 105 2.08 -9.48 14.66
N GLU A 106 1.17 -9.00 15.51
CA GLU A 106 1.30 -9.06 16.96
C GLU A 106 1.45 -10.49 17.45
N ALA A 107 0.54 -11.39 17.05
CA ALA A 107 0.54 -12.80 17.46
C ALA A 107 1.80 -13.57 17.04
N SER A 108 2.48 -13.15 15.96
CA SER A 108 3.72 -13.75 15.47
C SER A 108 4.99 -12.98 15.81
N ALA A 109 4.89 -11.90 16.59
CA ALA A 109 5.96 -10.96 16.89
C ALA A 109 6.65 -10.38 15.63
N ALA A 110 5.93 -10.27 14.52
CA ALA A 110 6.41 -9.65 13.31
C ALA A 110 6.24 -8.13 13.36
N ARG A 111 7.20 -7.39 12.80
CA ARG A 111 7.03 -5.95 12.60
C ARG A 111 6.05 -5.70 11.46
N PHE A 112 5.07 -4.82 11.67
CA PHE A 112 4.08 -4.44 10.66
C PHE A 112 4.38 -3.03 10.12
N ILE A 113 4.57 -2.90 8.80
CA ILE A 113 4.74 -1.62 8.11
C ILE A 113 3.52 -1.45 7.20
N HIS A 114 2.72 -0.41 7.46
CA HIS A 114 1.49 -0.15 6.71
C HIS A 114 1.61 1.14 5.91
N LEU A 115 1.42 1.06 4.58
CA LEU A 115 1.34 2.24 3.73
C LEU A 115 -0.04 2.88 3.86
N SER A 116 -0.03 4.14 4.27
CA SER A 116 -1.18 5.03 4.33
C SER A 116 -1.04 6.17 3.30
N THR A 117 -1.75 7.26 3.48
CA THR A 117 -1.88 8.33 2.50
C THR A 117 -2.00 9.70 3.17
N ASP A 118 -1.65 10.76 2.44
CA ASP A 118 -1.94 12.15 2.80
C ASP A 118 -3.46 12.48 2.77
N PHE A 119 -4.29 11.68 2.12
CA PHE A 119 -5.76 11.84 2.13
C PHE A 119 -6.40 11.68 3.51
N VAL A 120 -5.64 11.33 4.54
CA VAL A 120 -6.10 11.39 5.92
C VAL A 120 -6.24 12.82 6.44
N PHE A 121 -5.69 13.82 5.75
CA PHE A 121 -5.77 15.24 6.07
C PHE A 121 -6.74 15.97 5.14
N ASN A 122 -7.27 17.11 5.59
CA ASN A 122 -8.23 17.93 4.83
C ASN A 122 -7.58 18.91 3.83
N GLY A 123 -6.31 19.23 3.98
CA GLY A 123 -5.60 20.16 3.08
C GLY A 123 -5.71 21.65 3.44
N ASP A 124 -6.36 22.02 4.55
CA ASP A 124 -6.74 23.40 4.84
C ASP A 124 -5.65 24.25 5.52
N THR A 125 -4.54 23.65 5.95
CA THR A 125 -3.54 24.38 6.74
C THR A 125 -2.72 25.41 5.96
N GLY A 126 -2.61 25.25 4.63
CA GLY A 126 -1.69 26.03 3.81
C GLY A 126 -0.19 25.81 4.12
N GLN A 127 0.11 24.82 4.98
CA GLN A 127 1.46 24.42 5.39
C GLN A 127 1.65 22.91 5.20
N LEU A 128 2.88 22.44 5.38
CA LEU A 128 3.16 21.00 5.38
C LEU A 128 2.59 20.36 6.64
N TYR A 129 1.90 19.25 6.47
CA TYR A 129 1.44 18.42 7.58
C TYR A 129 2.60 17.66 8.21
N THR A 130 2.49 17.44 9.50
CA THR A 130 3.38 16.61 10.32
C THR A 130 2.63 15.37 10.83
N GLU A 131 3.34 14.47 11.47
CA GLU A 131 2.75 13.28 12.10
C GLU A 131 1.87 13.62 13.30
N GLU A 132 2.08 14.81 13.92
CA GLU A 132 1.35 15.29 15.10
C GLU A 132 0.02 15.98 14.75
N ASP A 133 -0.17 16.33 13.46
CA ASP A 133 -1.39 17.00 13.02
C ASP A 133 -2.60 16.06 13.08
N THR A 134 -3.72 16.60 13.52
CA THR A 134 -4.96 15.84 13.65
C THR A 134 -5.52 15.48 12.26
N PRO A 135 -5.69 14.19 11.94
CA PRO A 135 -6.31 13.78 10.69
C PRO A 135 -7.78 14.16 10.61
N ASP A 136 -8.20 14.69 9.45
CA ASP A 136 -9.57 15.08 9.13
C ASP A 136 -9.87 14.79 7.64
N PRO A 137 -10.09 13.53 7.24
CA PRO A 137 -10.24 13.13 5.85
C PRO A 137 -11.53 13.66 5.23
N VAL A 138 -11.43 14.25 4.02
CA VAL A 138 -12.57 14.85 3.29
C VAL A 138 -13.26 13.87 2.32
N ASN A 139 -12.78 12.65 2.16
CA ASN A 139 -13.39 11.62 1.31
C ASN A 139 -13.35 10.25 1.98
N TYR A 140 -14.16 9.31 1.45
CA TYR A 140 -14.30 8.00 2.06
C TYR A 140 -13.01 7.17 1.99
N TYR A 141 -12.22 7.28 0.92
CA TYR A 141 -10.91 6.64 0.82
C TYR A 141 -10.01 7.05 2.00
N GLY A 142 -9.83 8.34 2.21
CA GLY A 142 -9.05 8.87 3.34
C GLY A 142 -9.60 8.40 4.69
N ALA A 143 -10.94 8.41 4.85
CA ALA A 143 -11.59 7.92 6.06
C ALA A 143 -11.32 6.43 6.32
N THR A 144 -11.35 5.57 5.29
CA THR A 144 -11.02 4.14 5.44
C THR A 144 -9.55 3.92 5.77
N LYS A 145 -8.63 4.69 5.15
CA LYS A 145 -7.20 4.61 5.46
C LYS A 145 -6.93 5.02 6.90
N LEU A 146 -7.55 6.10 7.38
CA LEU A 146 -7.43 6.52 8.79
C LEU A 146 -8.00 5.48 9.76
N LYS A 147 -9.15 4.86 9.43
CA LYS A 147 -9.69 3.73 10.23
C LYS A 147 -8.68 2.57 10.26
N GLY A 148 -8.06 2.25 9.13
CA GLY A 148 -7.01 1.23 9.03
C GLY A 148 -5.81 1.54 9.93
N GLU A 149 -5.30 2.79 9.91
CA GLU A 149 -4.23 3.24 10.81
C GLU A 149 -4.58 3.01 12.29
N LYS A 150 -5.81 3.37 12.69
CA LYS A 150 -6.31 3.16 14.06
C LYS A 150 -6.33 1.68 14.42
N ARG A 151 -6.80 0.81 13.50
CA ARG A 151 -6.78 -0.64 13.70
C ARG A 151 -5.36 -1.20 13.85
N VAL A 152 -4.39 -0.67 13.11
CA VAL A 152 -2.98 -1.04 13.26
C VAL A 152 -2.48 -0.68 14.66
N ALA A 153 -2.70 0.55 15.11
CA ALA A 153 -2.25 1.04 16.41
C ALA A 153 -2.92 0.30 17.59
N GLU A 154 -4.19 -0.11 17.43
CA GLU A 154 -4.93 -0.87 18.44
C GLU A 154 -4.46 -2.32 18.57
N LEU A 155 -4.04 -2.96 17.47
CA LEU A 155 -3.88 -4.42 17.38
C LEU A 155 -2.44 -4.90 17.25
N CYS A 156 -1.49 -3.99 17.02
CA CYS A 156 -0.07 -4.34 16.87
C CYS A 156 0.79 -3.34 17.63
N SER A 157 1.69 -3.83 18.47
CA SER A 157 2.60 -2.99 19.26
C SER A 157 3.88 -2.61 18.49
N ASN A 158 4.31 -3.45 17.54
CA ASN A 158 5.51 -3.26 16.73
C ASN A 158 5.16 -2.88 15.29
N TYR A 159 4.76 -1.64 15.08
CA TYR A 159 4.35 -1.16 13.77
C TYR A 159 5.04 0.14 13.33
N ALA A 160 4.90 0.45 12.05
CA ALA A 160 5.14 1.76 11.46
C ALA A 160 4.04 2.04 10.42
N ILE A 161 3.59 3.30 10.35
CA ILE A 161 2.64 3.79 9.35
C ILE A 161 3.36 4.82 8.49
N ALA A 162 3.39 4.60 7.18
CA ALA A 162 3.99 5.54 6.22
C ALA A 162 2.87 6.19 5.40
N ARG A 163 2.62 7.49 5.62
CA ARG A 163 1.68 8.30 4.84
C ARG A 163 2.39 8.85 3.61
N VAL A 164 2.22 8.18 2.48
CA VAL A 164 2.85 8.57 1.21
C VAL A 164 1.93 9.50 0.41
N VAL A 165 2.54 10.37 -0.41
CA VAL A 165 1.83 11.38 -1.21
C VAL A 165 2.07 11.12 -2.68
N VAL A 166 1.00 10.90 -3.47
CA VAL A 166 1.06 10.81 -4.94
C VAL A 166 2.32 10.08 -5.44
N VAL A 167 2.42 8.79 -5.13
CA VAL A 167 3.61 7.99 -5.49
C VAL A 167 3.75 7.93 -7.01
N TYR A 168 4.94 8.26 -7.53
CA TYR A 168 5.22 8.29 -8.96
C TYR A 168 6.49 7.53 -9.35
N GLY A 169 6.61 7.18 -10.63
CA GLY A 169 7.76 6.47 -11.20
C GLY A 169 7.37 5.61 -12.40
N ALA A 170 8.26 4.72 -12.82
CA ALA A 170 7.99 3.78 -13.90
C ALA A 170 7.12 2.62 -13.39
N ALA A 171 5.96 2.39 -14.02
CA ALA A 171 5.10 1.24 -13.75
C ALA A 171 5.34 0.14 -14.79
N LEU A 172 5.11 -1.11 -14.38
CA LEU A 172 5.12 -2.26 -15.29
C LEU A 172 3.82 -2.32 -16.12
N PRO A 173 3.85 -3.00 -17.27
CA PRO A 173 2.63 -3.31 -18.01
C PRO A 173 1.60 -4.02 -17.12
N GLY A 174 0.35 -3.60 -17.19
CA GLY A 174 -0.75 -4.17 -16.38
C GLY A 174 -0.93 -3.52 -15.00
N GLN A 175 -0.02 -2.67 -14.54
CA GLN A 175 -0.23 -1.85 -13.34
C GLN A 175 -1.04 -0.60 -13.63
N HIS A 176 -1.77 -0.11 -12.64
CA HIS A 176 -2.39 1.22 -12.74
C HIS A 176 -1.30 2.28 -12.90
N GLY A 177 -1.44 3.11 -13.94
CA GLY A 177 -0.53 4.22 -14.19
C GLY A 177 -0.62 5.28 -13.10
N ASN A 178 0.49 5.99 -12.89
CA ASN A 178 0.51 7.17 -12.01
C ASN A 178 0.30 8.47 -12.82
N ILE A 179 0.17 9.58 -12.13
CA ILE A 179 -0.12 10.89 -12.74
C ILE A 179 0.90 11.27 -13.83
N LEU A 180 2.20 10.96 -13.65
CA LEU A 180 3.22 11.29 -14.65
C LEU A 180 3.05 10.49 -15.94
N GLN A 181 2.71 9.20 -15.82
CA GLN A 181 2.43 8.36 -16.99
C GLN A 181 1.17 8.81 -17.70
N LEU A 182 0.11 9.16 -16.96
CA LEU A 182 -1.11 9.73 -17.53
C LEU A 182 -0.80 10.97 -18.34
N VAL A 183 -0.10 11.94 -17.76
CA VAL A 183 0.29 13.19 -18.42
C VAL A 183 1.15 12.91 -19.65
N ALA A 184 2.20 12.08 -19.50
CA ALA A 184 3.09 11.76 -20.62
C ALA A 184 2.36 11.08 -21.79
N ASN A 185 1.45 10.16 -21.51
CA ASN A 185 0.69 9.46 -22.56
C ASN A 185 -0.28 10.40 -23.28
N ARG A 186 -1.02 11.21 -22.52
CA ARG A 186 -1.94 12.21 -23.09
C ARG A 186 -1.22 13.21 -24.00
N LEU A 187 -0.10 13.77 -23.52
CA LEU A 187 0.70 14.71 -24.32
C LEU A 187 1.29 14.07 -25.58
N ARG A 188 1.78 12.83 -25.53
CA ARG A 188 2.28 12.11 -26.70
C ARG A 188 1.19 11.89 -27.76
N ASN A 189 -0.05 11.73 -27.33
CA ASN A 189 -1.20 11.52 -28.19
C ASN A 189 -1.88 12.85 -28.63
N ASN A 190 -1.34 14.00 -28.24
CA ASN A 190 -1.97 15.32 -28.43
C ASN A 190 -3.38 15.41 -27.84
N GLU A 191 -3.62 14.74 -26.71
CA GLU A 191 -4.88 14.75 -26.01
C GLU A 191 -4.92 15.84 -24.93
N GLU A 192 -6.09 16.46 -24.74
CA GLU A 192 -6.31 17.45 -23.70
C GLU A 192 -6.22 16.81 -22.31
N ILE A 193 -5.59 17.52 -21.37
CA ILE A 193 -5.49 17.12 -19.96
C ILE A 193 -6.25 18.12 -19.11
N ARG A 194 -7.21 17.64 -18.31
CA ARG A 194 -7.85 18.44 -17.28
C ARG A 194 -7.12 18.20 -15.96
N VAL A 195 -6.57 19.25 -15.40
CA VAL A 195 -5.80 19.22 -14.15
C VAL A 195 -6.48 20.09 -13.12
N VAL A 196 -6.59 19.60 -11.88
CA VAL A 196 -7.04 20.41 -10.75
C VAL A 196 -6.01 21.51 -10.47
N SER A 197 -6.48 22.73 -10.17
CA SER A 197 -5.60 23.89 -9.97
C SER A 197 -5.56 24.38 -8.51
N ASP A 198 -6.31 23.74 -7.64
CA ASP A 198 -6.54 24.10 -6.22
C ASP A 198 -5.94 23.08 -5.23
N GLN A 199 -5.14 22.12 -5.72
CA GLN A 199 -4.49 21.10 -4.88
C GLN A 199 -2.96 21.24 -4.94
N TRP A 200 -2.34 21.33 -3.77
CA TRP A 200 -0.91 21.31 -3.58
C TRP A 200 -0.49 19.95 -3.01
N ARG A 201 0.47 19.29 -3.64
CA ARG A 201 0.93 17.95 -3.26
C ARG A 201 2.45 17.89 -3.27
N THR A 202 3.02 17.05 -2.44
CA THR A 202 4.45 16.72 -2.40
C THR A 202 4.68 15.30 -2.91
N PRO A 203 4.78 15.08 -4.24
CA PRO A 203 4.86 13.73 -4.80
C PRO A 203 6.08 12.95 -4.30
N THR A 204 5.89 11.66 -4.01
CA THR A 204 6.93 10.75 -3.53
C THR A 204 7.42 9.88 -4.68
N TYR A 205 8.72 9.87 -4.95
CA TYR A 205 9.29 8.93 -5.92
C TYR A 205 9.21 7.50 -5.36
N VAL A 206 8.73 6.55 -6.16
CA VAL A 206 8.51 5.16 -5.72
C VAL A 206 9.80 4.45 -5.25
N GLY A 207 10.97 4.95 -5.66
CA GLY A 207 12.26 4.43 -5.20
C GLY A 207 12.67 4.91 -3.81
N ASP A 208 11.96 5.89 -3.25
CA ASP A 208 12.24 6.46 -1.93
C ASP A 208 11.27 5.91 -0.86
N VAL A 209 10.28 5.12 -1.27
CA VAL A 209 9.34 4.43 -0.38
C VAL A 209 9.98 3.15 0.16
#